data_1b8ff8ecc0e1c67bae9e863cc89c21e2
#
_entry.id   1b8ff8ecc0e1c67bae9e863cc89c21e2
#
_cell.length_a   1.000
_cell.length_b   1.000
_cell.length_c   1.000
_cell.angle_alpha   90.00
_cell.angle_beta   90.00
_cell.angle_gamma   90.00
#
_symmetry.space_group_name_H-M   'P 1'
#
loop_
_entity.id
_entity.type
_entity.pdbx_description
1 polymer ?
#
loop_
_entity_poly.entity_id
_entity_poly.type
_entity_poly.pdbx_seq_one_letter_code
_entity_poly.pdbx_strand_id
1 'polypeptide(L)'
;MRSRKILLLPALIVIMMILLMVALPSNIFAAEVMVRRDTTVTTTSVVDTVRPGDTISPGQIINKSNYPAVQPYLSPGNYELVRKGMPLRIVSSSRLDWPPPYLAATEKYSPQCSLGPDGSLNGYVAGLPFPLMDPNDPSIATKIIWNYTYRPMHTDDADIRYPEIATYSPNSDSPVNYFSMGHMAFYNNVGRVEVAPIPTDPDALESGIRSRFAMYPFIEPSAMHGYGLLRFRYLDTHRADDIWMYNRENRRLRRETESTQSDVISATPAFSGTPGSPMGGMALAPTPALANTLDSDSIFGFAANPANYSYRFLGERRMLAPVHTLRVSEAACRGDNRMRCMENWEIRRLYVIEARARPNTNMTIPTRILYVDSEGWFITASDQYDRNERLWKTLVNFITYDDRAAPGARIAVYPYKRFFQVGMIDANLESGYTSVASMPGPNAPGPDSWYVNMGAVDNSFFTTANLQIASNRP
;
A
#
# COMPACT_ATOMS: atom_id res chain seq x y z
N MET A 1 -45.29 52.40 29.00
CA MET A 1 -44.65 51.46 29.91
C MET A 1 -45.22 50.06 29.71
N ARG A 2 -44.58 49.17 28.96
CA ARG A 2 -44.80 47.73 29.03
C ARG A 2 -43.55 47.02 28.45
N SER A 3 -42.79 46.55 29.34
CA SER A 3 -42.01 45.31 29.46
C SER A 3 -41.32 44.75 28.22
N ARG A 4 -40.02 45.08 28.05
CA ARG A 4 -38.99 44.33 27.31
C ARG A 4 -38.31 43.32 28.23
N LYS A 5 -38.90 42.16 28.51
CA LYS A 5 -38.26 41.13 29.36
C LYS A 5 -38.53 39.68 28.94
N ILE A 6 -38.71 39.37 27.67
CA ILE A 6 -38.94 37.98 27.27
C ILE A 6 -38.13 37.62 25.99
N LEU A 7 -36.86 37.96 25.92
CA LEU A 7 -36.02 37.54 24.75
C LEU A 7 -34.58 37.13 25.10
N LEU A 8 -34.28 36.97 26.40
CA LEU A 8 -32.91 36.58 26.80
C LEU A 8 -32.74 35.10 27.22
N LEU A 9 -33.83 34.38 27.48
CA LEU A 9 -33.73 32.99 27.94
C LEU A 9 -33.44 31.96 26.80
N PRO A 10 -33.99 32.08 25.60
CA PRO A 10 -33.65 31.13 24.54
C PRO A 10 -32.23 31.32 23.96
N ALA A 11 -31.69 32.55 23.99
CA ALA A 11 -30.34 32.82 23.52
C ALA A 11 -29.26 32.23 24.45
N LEU A 12 -29.51 32.20 25.75
CA LEU A 12 -28.57 31.62 26.72
C LEU A 12 -28.52 30.08 26.63
N ILE A 13 -29.65 29.45 26.36
CA ILE A 13 -29.74 27.99 26.16
C ILE A 13 -29.04 27.55 24.88
N VAL A 14 -29.16 28.31 23.80
CA VAL A 14 -28.47 28.02 22.53
C VAL A 14 -26.95 28.23 22.66
N ILE A 15 -26.51 29.26 23.35
CA ILE A 15 -25.08 29.51 23.63
C ILE A 15 -24.50 28.42 24.54
N MET A 16 -25.27 27.96 25.55
CA MET A 16 -24.83 26.87 26.45
C MET A 16 -24.82 25.50 25.69
N MET A 17 -25.71 25.24 24.74
CA MET A 17 -25.63 24.08 23.88
C MET A 17 -24.47 24.14 22.89
N ILE A 18 -24.16 25.30 22.33
CA ILE A 18 -23.00 25.48 21.42
C ILE A 18 -21.69 25.34 22.19
N LEU A 19 -21.63 25.85 23.46
CA LEU A 19 -20.46 25.66 24.33
C LEU A 19 -20.32 24.22 24.82
N LEU A 20 -21.40 23.45 24.94
CA LEU A 20 -21.31 22.01 25.28
C LEU A 20 -20.91 21.15 24.07
N MET A 21 -21.15 21.59 22.82
CA MET A 21 -20.68 20.89 21.63
C MET A 21 -19.19 21.16 21.29
N VAL A 22 -18.61 22.25 21.84
CA VAL A 22 -17.17 22.56 21.66
C VAL A 22 -16.29 21.90 22.74
N ALA A 23 -16.91 21.32 23.77
CA ALA A 23 -16.20 20.66 24.89
C ALA A 23 -16.26 19.12 24.86
N LEU A 24 -16.63 18.52 23.73
CA LEU A 24 -16.35 17.10 23.53
C LEU A 24 -14.89 16.97 23.13
N PRO A 25 -14.04 16.36 23.98
CA PRO A 25 -12.65 16.17 23.61
C PRO A 25 -12.59 15.26 22.40
N SER A 26 -11.77 15.64 21.44
CA SER A 26 -11.32 14.84 20.29
C SER A 26 -10.52 13.58 20.72
N ASN A 27 -10.89 12.95 21.80
CA ASN A 27 -10.26 11.82 22.47
C ASN A 27 -10.97 10.49 22.20
N ILE A 28 -11.53 10.28 21.02
CA ILE A 28 -12.03 8.95 20.64
C ILE A 28 -10.86 7.98 20.29
N PHE A 29 -9.62 8.46 20.25
CA PHE A 29 -8.43 7.65 20.01
C PHE A 29 -7.39 7.65 21.15
N ALA A 30 -7.73 8.14 22.33
CA ALA A 30 -6.89 8.07 23.52
C ALA A 30 -7.33 6.94 24.45
N ALA A 31 -7.54 5.74 23.92
CA ALA A 31 -7.58 4.53 24.74
C ALA A 31 -6.13 4.03 24.89
N GLU A 32 -5.54 4.35 26.03
CA GLU A 32 -4.35 3.79 26.65
C GLU A 32 -3.27 3.24 25.72
N VAL A 33 -2.39 4.12 25.26
CA VAL A 33 -1.04 3.75 24.85
C VAL A 33 -0.25 3.43 26.13
N MET A 34 -0.25 2.16 26.55
CA MET A 34 0.73 1.69 27.53
C MET A 34 2.09 1.60 26.83
N VAL A 35 2.85 2.69 26.91
CA VAL A 35 4.27 2.72 26.56
C VAL A 35 5.03 1.83 27.53
N ARG A 36 5.33 0.59 27.16
CA ARG A 36 6.37 -0.18 27.84
C ARG A 36 7.73 0.37 27.44
N ARG A 37 8.44 0.93 28.43
CA ARG A 37 9.87 1.20 28.33
C ARG A 37 10.63 -0.12 28.36
N ASP A 38 11.00 -0.63 27.20
CA ASP A 38 12.09 -1.61 27.07
C ASP A 38 13.18 -0.97 26.20
N THR A 39 14.28 -0.62 26.83
CA THR A 39 15.39 0.15 26.27
C THR A 39 16.42 -0.71 25.56
N THR A 40 16.09 -1.92 25.16
CA THR A 40 16.97 -2.77 24.35
C THR A 40 16.17 -3.33 23.16
N VAL A 41 16.26 -2.64 22.04
CA VAL A 41 15.86 -3.22 20.75
C VAL A 41 16.95 -4.20 20.34
N THR A 42 16.93 -5.37 20.93
CA THR A 42 17.55 -6.54 20.33
C THR A 42 16.63 -6.98 19.20
N THR A 43 17.19 -7.39 18.06
CA THR A 43 16.52 -8.06 16.93
C THR A 43 15.86 -9.39 17.32
N THR A 44 15.70 -9.69 18.57
CA THR A 44 14.82 -10.74 19.11
C THR A 44 13.40 -10.17 19.21
N SER A 45 12.74 -10.05 18.05
CA SER A 45 11.31 -9.79 18.04
C SER A 45 10.61 -10.92 18.78
N VAL A 46 9.99 -10.58 19.90
CA VAL A 46 9.05 -11.48 20.55
C VAL A 46 7.85 -11.55 19.62
N VAL A 47 7.65 -12.70 18.99
CA VAL A 47 6.46 -12.96 18.17
C VAL A 47 5.24 -12.70 19.05
N ASP A 48 4.48 -11.69 18.70
CA ASP A 48 3.26 -11.36 19.44
C ASP A 48 2.19 -12.40 19.08
N THR A 49 1.64 -13.06 20.07
CA THR A 49 0.68 -14.15 19.87
C THR A 49 -0.66 -13.81 20.50
N VAL A 50 -1.68 -14.57 20.16
CA VAL A 50 -2.95 -14.54 20.89
C VAL A 50 -2.68 -14.90 22.36
N ARG A 51 -3.22 -14.10 23.29
CA ARG A 51 -2.99 -14.19 24.73
C ARG A 51 -4.24 -14.67 25.44
N PRO A 52 -4.10 -15.28 26.63
CA PRO A 52 -5.26 -15.52 27.49
C PRO A 52 -6.03 -14.23 27.75
N GLY A 53 -7.35 -14.26 27.51
CA GLY A 53 -8.22 -13.07 27.64
C GLY A 53 -8.48 -12.31 26.33
N ASP A 54 -7.77 -12.62 25.24
CA ASP A 54 -8.14 -12.13 23.90
C ASP A 54 -9.50 -12.73 23.48
N THR A 55 -10.27 -11.97 22.71
CA THR A 55 -11.58 -12.38 22.18
C THR A 55 -11.48 -13.29 20.95
N ILE A 56 -10.27 -13.61 20.53
CA ILE A 56 -9.95 -14.42 19.35
C ILE A 56 -9.04 -15.58 19.72
N SER A 57 -9.05 -16.64 18.90
CA SER A 57 -8.16 -17.79 19.04
C SER A 57 -7.70 -18.34 17.69
N PRO A 58 -6.49 -18.95 17.60
CA PRO A 58 -6.05 -19.65 16.41
C PRO A 58 -7.05 -20.73 15.99
N GLY A 59 -7.28 -20.86 14.69
CA GLY A 59 -8.28 -21.74 14.09
C GLY A 59 -9.67 -21.12 13.96
N GLN A 60 -9.95 -20.02 14.64
CA GLN A 60 -11.24 -19.35 14.56
C GLN A 60 -11.45 -18.73 13.17
N ILE A 61 -12.67 -18.92 12.65
CA ILE A 61 -13.14 -18.24 11.43
C ILE A 61 -14.05 -17.09 11.85
N ILE A 62 -13.70 -15.90 11.41
CA ILE A 62 -14.48 -14.68 11.58
C ILE A 62 -15.30 -14.44 10.32
N ASN A 63 -16.56 -14.09 10.50
CA ASN A 63 -17.53 -13.78 9.45
C ASN A 63 -18.60 -12.80 9.97
N LYS A 64 -19.66 -12.59 9.20
CA LYS A 64 -20.77 -11.68 9.57
C LYS A 64 -21.47 -12.00 10.90
N SER A 65 -21.38 -13.24 11.40
CA SER A 65 -22.07 -13.63 12.64
C SER A 65 -21.27 -13.33 13.90
N ASN A 66 -19.94 -13.24 13.80
CA ASN A 66 -19.05 -13.11 14.96
C ASN A 66 -17.99 -11.98 14.81
N TYR A 67 -18.14 -11.11 13.80
CA TYR A 67 -17.20 -10.01 13.53
C TYR A 67 -16.89 -9.07 14.71
N PRO A 68 -17.78 -8.86 15.71
CA PRO A 68 -17.43 -7.98 16.83
C PRO A 68 -16.20 -8.44 17.63
N ALA A 69 -15.89 -9.75 17.61
CA ALA A 69 -14.74 -10.31 18.32
C ALA A 69 -13.39 -9.73 17.85
N VAL A 70 -13.29 -9.25 16.60
CA VAL A 70 -12.05 -8.71 16.03
C VAL A 70 -11.94 -7.19 16.09
N GLN A 71 -12.94 -6.49 16.60
CA GLN A 71 -12.94 -5.02 16.67
C GLN A 71 -11.68 -4.43 17.34
N PRO A 72 -11.18 -4.97 18.47
CA PRO A 72 -9.98 -4.43 19.13
C PRO A 72 -8.69 -4.61 18.33
N TYR A 73 -8.69 -5.51 17.34
CA TYR A 73 -7.49 -5.95 16.61
C TYR A 73 -7.44 -5.48 15.15
N LEU A 74 -8.42 -4.74 14.68
CA LEU A 74 -8.47 -4.26 13.29
C LEU A 74 -8.42 -2.73 13.23
N SER A 75 -7.98 -2.21 12.10
CA SER A 75 -8.20 -0.80 11.78
C SER A 75 -9.70 -0.52 11.60
N PRO A 76 -10.15 0.73 11.78
CA PRO A 76 -11.53 1.10 11.51
C PRO A 76 -12.02 0.65 10.13
N GLY A 77 -11.21 0.84 9.09
CA GLY A 77 -11.55 0.45 7.73
C GLY A 77 -11.64 -1.07 7.56
N ASN A 78 -10.65 -1.81 8.05
CA ASN A 78 -10.66 -3.27 7.96
C ASN A 78 -11.81 -3.88 8.76
N TYR A 79 -12.14 -3.30 9.91
CA TYR A 79 -13.32 -3.73 10.66
C TYR A 79 -14.62 -3.57 9.86
N GLU A 80 -14.76 -2.46 9.11
CA GLU A 80 -15.90 -2.27 8.21
C GLU A 80 -15.94 -3.31 7.09
N LEU A 81 -14.78 -3.73 6.54
CA LEU A 81 -14.74 -4.80 5.54
C LEU A 81 -15.24 -6.13 6.11
N VAL A 82 -14.81 -6.47 7.34
CA VAL A 82 -15.24 -7.71 8.00
C VAL A 82 -16.73 -7.64 8.34
N ARG A 83 -17.21 -6.51 8.85
CA ARG A 83 -18.64 -6.27 9.10
C ARG A 83 -19.48 -6.43 7.82
N LYS A 84 -18.97 -5.98 6.67
CA LYS A 84 -19.59 -6.14 5.35
C LYS A 84 -19.45 -7.56 4.79
N GLY A 85 -18.64 -8.41 5.42
CA GLY A 85 -18.58 -9.85 5.12
C GLY A 85 -17.24 -10.37 4.60
N MET A 86 -16.16 -9.63 4.70
CA MET A 86 -14.81 -10.17 4.46
C MET A 86 -14.51 -11.25 5.52
N PRO A 87 -14.30 -12.51 5.14
CA PRO A 87 -13.99 -13.56 6.11
C PRO A 87 -12.52 -13.55 6.48
N LEU A 88 -12.19 -13.88 7.72
CA LEU A 88 -10.85 -14.05 8.23
C LEU A 88 -10.68 -15.44 8.84
N ARG A 89 -9.51 -16.03 8.65
CA ARG A 89 -9.07 -17.19 9.45
C ARG A 89 -7.96 -16.73 10.40
N ILE A 90 -8.18 -16.84 11.69
CA ILE A 90 -7.16 -16.54 12.68
C ILE A 90 -6.15 -17.69 12.72
N VAL A 91 -4.87 -17.36 12.56
CA VAL A 91 -3.78 -18.34 12.67
C VAL A 91 -2.79 -17.95 13.76
N SER A 92 -1.96 -18.89 14.17
CA SER A 92 -0.84 -18.60 15.08
C SER A 92 0.18 -17.72 14.38
N SER A 93 0.69 -16.74 15.09
CA SER A 93 1.71 -15.84 14.59
C SER A 93 3.06 -16.56 14.46
N SER A 94 3.83 -16.19 13.45
CA SER A 94 5.17 -16.69 13.27
C SER A 94 6.13 -15.56 12.90
N ARG A 95 7.42 -15.81 13.14
CA ARG A 95 8.48 -14.83 12.90
C ARG A 95 8.73 -14.63 11.41
N LEU A 96 9.12 -13.41 11.04
CA LEU A 96 9.58 -13.03 9.71
C LEU A 96 11.09 -12.76 9.74
N ASP A 97 11.86 -13.62 9.09
CA ASP A 97 13.30 -13.42 8.94
C ASP A 97 13.60 -12.66 7.65
N TRP A 98 14.61 -11.78 7.70
CA TRP A 98 15.05 -11.06 6.52
C TRP A 98 15.99 -11.90 5.67
N PRO A 99 15.99 -11.70 4.34
CA PRO A 99 16.99 -12.30 3.47
C PRO A 99 18.40 -12.02 3.97
N PRO A 100 19.30 -13.02 4.06
CA PRO A 100 20.65 -12.83 4.61
C PRO A 100 21.47 -11.72 3.94
N PRO A 101 21.42 -11.52 2.60
CA PRO A 101 22.12 -10.39 1.97
C PRO A 101 21.58 -9.03 2.44
N TYR A 102 20.27 -8.93 2.68
CA TYR A 102 19.66 -7.71 3.19
C TYR A 102 20.05 -7.42 4.63
N LEU A 103 20.07 -8.45 5.47
CA LEU A 103 20.52 -8.33 6.86
C LEU A 103 21.98 -7.85 6.91
N ALA A 104 22.88 -8.48 6.16
CA ALA A 104 24.29 -8.08 6.08
C ALA A 104 24.47 -6.64 5.58
N ALA A 105 23.68 -6.22 4.59
CA ALA A 105 23.69 -4.83 4.12
C ALA A 105 23.20 -3.85 5.19
N THR A 106 22.16 -4.23 5.95
CA THR A 106 21.63 -3.42 7.05
C THR A 106 22.68 -3.21 8.13
N GLU A 107 23.33 -4.29 8.59
CA GLU A 107 24.40 -4.22 9.60
C GLU A 107 25.55 -3.32 9.15
N LYS A 108 25.93 -3.41 7.87
CA LYS A 108 27.05 -2.66 7.31
C LYS A 108 26.75 -1.18 7.11
N TYR A 109 25.56 -0.84 6.62
CA TYR A 109 25.31 0.51 6.08
C TYR A 109 24.35 1.36 6.91
N SER A 110 23.50 0.76 7.78
CA SER A 110 22.59 1.55 8.60
C SER A 110 23.28 2.56 9.54
N PRO A 111 24.49 2.32 10.09
CA PRO A 111 25.14 3.28 11.00
C PRO A 111 25.44 4.65 10.38
N GLN A 112 25.54 4.73 9.05
CA GLN A 112 25.78 6.01 8.36
C GLN A 112 24.52 6.74 7.94
N CYS A 113 23.34 6.12 8.12
CA CYS A 113 22.06 6.74 7.75
C CYS A 113 21.65 7.79 8.77
N SER A 114 21.18 8.92 8.27
CA SER A 114 20.65 10.01 9.09
C SER A 114 19.51 10.73 8.38
N LEU A 115 18.67 11.47 9.14
CA LEU A 115 17.67 12.34 8.56
C LEU A 115 18.21 13.76 8.45
N GLY A 116 17.95 14.40 7.31
CA GLY A 116 18.11 15.84 7.14
C GLY A 116 17.03 16.64 7.91
N PRO A 117 17.20 17.96 8.02
CA PRO A 117 16.22 18.83 8.71
C PRO A 117 14.82 18.81 8.06
N ASP A 118 14.75 18.53 6.77
CA ASP A 118 13.54 18.42 5.96
C ASP A 118 12.92 17.01 5.99
N GLY A 119 13.57 16.06 6.69
CA GLY A 119 13.18 14.64 6.74
C GLY A 119 13.74 13.82 5.59
N SER A 120 14.64 14.35 4.76
CA SER A 120 15.34 13.61 3.72
C SER A 120 16.27 12.54 4.33
N LEU A 121 16.49 11.46 3.59
CA LEU A 121 17.40 10.39 4.01
C LEU A 121 18.81 10.66 3.47
N ASN A 122 19.79 10.76 4.35
CA ASN A 122 21.20 10.94 4.03
C ASN A 122 21.99 9.67 4.33
N GLY A 123 23.05 9.44 3.57
CA GLY A 123 24.02 8.35 3.81
C GLY A 123 23.50 6.95 3.49
N TYR A 124 22.33 6.83 2.85
CA TYR A 124 21.77 5.53 2.49
C TYR A 124 22.56 4.86 1.36
N VAL A 125 22.87 3.57 1.58
CA VAL A 125 23.55 2.73 0.59
C VAL A 125 22.71 1.48 0.26
N ALA A 126 22.43 0.63 1.26
CA ALA A 126 21.59 -0.56 1.10
C ALA A 126 21.11 -1.09 2.46
N GLY A 127 20.12 -1.98 2.44
CA GLY A 127 19.52 -2.56 3.63
C GLY A 127 18.49 -1.63 4.29
N LEU A 128 18.15 -1.89 5.54
CA LEU A 128 17.21 -1.08 6.32
C LEU A 128 17.92 0.17 6.87
N PRO A 129 17.44 1.39 6.57
CA PRO A 129 18.12 2.60 7.02
C PRO A 129 18.16 2.77 8.54
N PHE A 130 17.08 2.44 9.25
CA PHE A 130 16.94 2.66 10.69
C PHE A 130 16.45 1.39 11.39
N PRO A 131 17.33 0.39 11.65
CA PRO A 131 16.91 -0.87 12.27
C PRO A 131 16.50 -0.72 13.74
N LEU A 132 16.99 0.33 14.42
CA LEU A 132 16.69 0.60 15.82
C LEU A 132 15.64 1.71 15.92
N MET A 133 14.51 1.40 16.55
CA MET A 133 13.41 2.34 16.76
C MET A 133 13.32 2.76 18.24
N ASP A 134 13.41 4.05 18.51
CA ASP A 134 13.11 4.63 19.81
C ASP A 134 11.73 5.31 19.77
N PRO A 135 10.74 4.83 20.54
CA PRO A 135 9.43 5.45 20.58
C PRO A 135 9.40 6.92 21.02
N ASN A 136 10.47 7.37 21.70
CA ASN A 136 10.59 8.77 22.14
C ASN A 136 11.29 9.67 21.11
N ASP A 137 11.79 9.11 20.02
CA ASP A 137 12.40 9.88 18.94
C ASP A 137 11.32 10.70 18.21
N PRO A 138 11.38 12.04 18.19
CA PRO A 138 10.41 12.86 17.48
C PRO A 138 10.37 12.59 15.97
N SER A 139 11.42 12.01 15.41
CA SER A 139 11.52 11.67 13.99
C SER A 139 11.12 10.22 13.68
N ILE A 140 10.68 9.43 14.67
CA ILE A 140 10.39 7.99 14.50
C ILE A 140 9.43 7.72 13.32
N ALA A 141 8.39 8.53 13.16
CA ALA A 141 7.44 8.33 12.07
C ALA A 141 8.10 8.44 10.69
N THR A 142 8.97 9.42 10.50
CA THR A 142 9.74 9.59 9.25
C THR A 142 10.72 8.43 9.04
N LYS A 143 11.37 7.96 10.10
CA LYS A 143 12.26 6.79 10.04
C LYS A 143 11.50 5.53 9.63
N ILE A 144 10.30 5.31 10.16
CA ILE A 144 9.44 4.17 9.78
C ILE A 144 9.07 4.24 8.30
N ILE A 145 8.74 5.43 7.77
CA ILE A 145 8.44 5.61 6.34
C ILE A 145 9.66 5.33 5.46
N TRP A 146 10.85 5.72 5.87
CA TRP A 146 12.07 5.36 5.14
C TRP A 146 12.36 3.86 5.22
N ASN A 147 12.13 3.21 6.35
CA ASN A 147 12.23 1.76 6.50
C ASN A 147 11.20 1.04 5.58
N TYR A 148 9.96 1.52 5.55
CA TYR A 148 8.98 1.03 4.58
C TYR A 148 9.46 1.20 3.13
N THR A 149 10.06 2.35 2.82
CA THR A 149 10.55 2.64 1.46
C THR A 149 11.61 1.65 1.00
N TYR A 150 12.49 1.23 1.91
CA TYR A 150 13.60 0.32 1.65
C TYR A 150 13.43 -1.05 2.33
N ARG A 151 12.19 -1.47 2.52
CA ARG A 151 11.83 -2.75 3.16
C ARG A 151 12.44 -3.97 2.46
N PRO A 152 12.61 -5.12 3.17
CA PRO A 152 13.23 -6.34 2.63
C PRO A 152 12.31 -7.13 1.68
N MET A 153 11.60 -6.47 0.77
CA MET A 153 10.67 -7.15 -0.14
C MET A 153 11.33 -7.41 -1.50
N HIS A 154 11.50 -6.40 -2.32
CA HIS A 154 12.17 -6.47 -3.62
C HIS A 154 13.20 -5.33 -3.68
N THR A 155 14.40 -5.62 -3.25
CA THR A 155 15.46 -4.62 -3.09
C THR A 155 16.16 -4.28 -4.40
N ASP A 156 16.20 -5.22 -5.36
CA ASP A 156 17.00 -5.08 -6.58
C ASP A 156 16.10 -4.94 -7.81
N ASP A 157 15.43 -6.01 -8.18
CA ASP A 157 14.48 -6.04 -9.28
C ASP A 157 13.30 -6.95 -8.93
N ALA A 158 12.17 -6.71 -9.56
CA ALA A 158 11.04 -7.63 -9.54
C ALA A 158 10.24 -7.54 -10.82
N ASP A 159 9.79 -8.67 -11.33
CA ASP A 159 8.82 -8.77 -12.41
C ASP A 159 7.63 -9.61 -11.92
N ILE A 160 6.50 -8.97 -11.73
CA ILE A 160 5.25 -9.62 -11.38
C ILE A 160 4.45 -9.76 -12.66
N ARG A 161 4.22 -11.00 -13.07
CA ARG A 161 3.54 -11.29 -14.33
C ARG A 161 2.07 -11.57 -14.13
N TYR A 162 1.29 -11.10 -15.07
CA TYR A 162 -0.15 -11.31 -15.16
C TYR A 162 -0.91 -10.93 -13.86
N PRO A 163 -0.64 -9.77 -13.26
CA PRO A 163 -1.49 -9.28 -12.19
C PRO A 163 -2.87 -8.93 -12.76
N GLU A 164 -3.89 -9.21 -11.98
CA GLU A 164 -5.29 -8.94 -12.33
C GLU A 164 -5.95 -8.11 -11.25
N ILE A 165 -6.82 -7.20 -11.65
CA ILE A 165 -7.62 -6.37 -10.76
C ILE A 165 -9.08 -6.44 -11.19
N ALA A 166 -9.96 -6.91 -10.30
CA ALA A 166 -11.39 -6.95 -10.52
C ALA A 166 -12.09 -5.95 -9.59
N THR A 167 -12.90 -5.05 -10.15
CA THR A 167 -13.67 -4.09 -9.38
C THR A 167 -15.14 -4.47 -9.36
N TYR A 168 -15.72 -4.48 -8.18
CA TYR A 168 -17.11 -4.86 -7.92
C TYR A 168 -17.92 -3.64 -7.45
N SER A 169 -19.14 -3.52 -7.96
CA SER A 169 -20.11 -2.55 -7.43
C SER A 169 -20.84 -3.10 -6.19
N PRO A 170 -21.50 -2.22 -5.40
CA PRO A 170 -22.26 -2.66 -4.22
C PRO A 170 -23.37 -3.68 -4.51
N ASN A 171 -23.86 -3.73 -5.73
CA ASN A 171 -25.05 -4.49 -6.11
C ASN A 171 -24.76 -5.60 -7.12
N SER A 172 -23.50 -5.94 -7.38
CA SER A 172 -23.13 -6.96 -8.36
C SER A 172 -22.10 -7.94 -7.80
N ASP A 173 -22.33 -9.22 -8.02
CA ASP A 173 -21.37 -10.30 -7.73
C ASP A 173 -20.41 -10.54 -8.88
N SER A 174 -20.68 -9.96 -10.06
CA SER A 174 -19.76 -9.94 -11.17
C SER A 174 -18.94 -8.65 -11.18
N PRO A 175 -17.69 -8.68 -11.58
CA PRO A 175 -16.89 -7.48 -11.69
C PRO A 175 -17.49 -6.54 -12.74
N VAL A 176 -17.55 -5.25 -12.39
CA VAL A 176 -17.97 -4.18 -13.32
C VAL A 176 -16.79 -3.66 -14.12
N ASN A 177 -15.56 -3.89 -13.63
CA ASN A 177 -14.31 -3.63 -14.34
C ASN A 177 -13.34 -4.75 -14.06
N TYR A 178 -12.53 -5.04 -15.08
CA TYR A 178 -11.50 -6.07 -15.01
C TYR A 178 -10.27 -5.59 -15.77
N PHE A 179 -9.12 -5.69 -15.13
CA PHE A 179 -7.83 -5.34 -15.71
C PHE A 179 -6.90 -6.52 -15.58
N SER A 180 -6.17 -6.80 -16.63
CA SER A 180 -4.99 -7.66 -16.60
C SER A 180 -3.82 -7.00 -17.33
N MET A 181 -2.62 -7.30 -16.88
CA MET A 181 -1.38 -6.73 -17.41
C MET A 181 -0.36 -7.84 -17.65
N GLY A 182 0.52 -7.67 -18.63
CA GLY A 182 1.61 -8.61 -18.86
C GLY A 182 2.64 -8.58 -17.75
N HIS A 183 3.05 -7.36 -17.37
CA HIS A 183 4.10 -7.12 -16.39
C HIS A 183 3.72 -5.98 -15.44
N MET A 184 4.06 -6.13 -14.18
CA MET A 184 4.22 -5.08 -13.20
C MET A 184 5.64 -5.20 -12.65
N ALA A 185 6.54 -4.37 -13.15
CA ALA A 185 7.98 -4.52 -12.95
C ALA A 185 8.58 -3.37 -12.13
N PHE A 186 9.60 -3.70 -11.36
CA PHE A 186 10.35 -2.80 -10.50
C PHE A 186 11.84 -2.99 -10.72
N TYR A 187 12.60 -1.90 -10.71
CA TYR A 187 14.04 -1.90 -10.71
C TYR A 187 14.55 -0.79 -9.79
N ASN A 188 15.29 -1.18 -8.77
CA ASN A 188 15.92 -0.23 -7.87
C ASN A 188 17.37 -0.01 -8.31
N ASN A 189 17.73 1.25 -8.56
CA ASN A 189 19.08 1.64 -8.90
C ASN A 189 19.97 1.75 -7.65
N VAL A 190 19.38 1.89 -6.46
CA VAL A 190 20.09 1.95 -5.17
C VAL A 190 19.48 1.00 -4.16
N GLY A 191 20.27 0.56 -3.20
CA GLY A 191 19.82 -0.37 -2.16
C GLY A 191 19.87 -1.84 -2.57
N ARG A 192 20.57 -2.16 -3.65
CA ARG A 192 20.70 -3.51 -4.22
C ARG A 192 21.57 -4.40 -3.35
N VAL A 193 21.17 -5.65 -3.17
CA VAL A 193 21.82 -6.58 -2.23
C VAL A 193 22.11 -7.97 -2.78
N GLU A 194 21.45 -8.39 -3.88
CA GLU A 194 21.55 -9.75 -4.41
C GLU A 194 22.02 -9.81 -5.87
N VAL A 195 21.58 -8.87 -6.71
CA VAL A 195 21.85 -8.86 -8.15
C VAL A 195 22.76 -7.70 -8.52
N ALA A 196 23.88 -7.98 -9.17
CA ALA A 196 24.78 -6.94 -9.65
C ALA A 196 24.08 -5.98 -10.62
N PRO A 197 24.44 -4.69 -10.62
CA PRO A 197 25.45 -4.05 -9.78
C PRO A 197 24.99 -3.84 -8.33
N ILE A 198 25.87 -4.06 -7.36
CA ILE A 198 25.63 -3.95 -5.92
C ILE A 198 26.66 -2.97 -5.33
N PRO A 199 26.28 -2.08 -4.42
CA PRO A 199 24.95 -1.78 -3.85
C PRO A 199 24.15 -0.77 -4.67
N THR A 200 24.73 -0.19 -5.69
CA THR A 200 24.16 0.89 -6.50
C THR A 200 24.47 0.66 -7.97
N ASP A 201 23.47 0.81 -8.81
CA ASP A 201 23.67 0.83 -10.27
C ASP A 201 24.39 2.14 -10.66
N PRO A 202 25.49 2.08 -11.42
CA PRO A 202 26.19 3.29 -11.90
C PRO A 202 25.29 4.31 -12.59
N ASP A 203 24.25 3.87 -13.29
CA ASP A 203 23.27 4.75 -13.93
C ASP A 203 22.55 5.69 -12.93
N ALA A 204 22.39 5.25 -11.66
CA ALA A 204 21.83 6.11 -10.62
C ALA A 204 22.70 7.32 -10.28
N LEU A 205 24.02 7.20 -10.41
CA LEU A 205 24.96 8.28 -10.14
C LEU A 205 24.89 9.36 -11.21
N GLU A 206 24.61 8.99 -12.45
CA GLU A 206 24.51 9.91 -13.58
C GLU A 206 23.11 10.52 -13.70
N SER A 207 22.07 9.66 -13.64
CA SER A 207 20.69 10.06 -13.86
C SER A 207 20.01 10.64 -12.62
N GLY A 208 20.51 10.30 -11.43
CA GLY A 208 19.86 10.55 -10.15
C GLY A 208 18.59 9.70 -9.92
N ILE A 209 18.32 8.70 -10.77
CA ILE A 209 17.14 7.85 -10.67
C ILE A 209 17.35 6.83 -9.56
N ARG A 210 16.48 6.88 -8.54
CA ARG A 210 16.47 5.94 -7.42
C ARG A 210 15.85 4.60 -7.79
N SER A 211 14.70 4.65 -8.48
CA SER A 211 13.95 3.46 -8.84
C SER A 211 13.10 3.68 -10.08
N ARG A 212 12.84 2.59 -10.78
CA ARG A 212 12.01 2.53 -11.99
C ARG A 212 10.85 1.59 -11.74
N PHE A 213 9.70 1.91 -12.29
CA PHE A 213 8.48 1.12 -12.21
C PHE A 213 7.83 1.09 -13.58
N ALA A 214 7.29 -0.07 -13.97
CA ALA A 214 6.59 -0.22 -15.23
C ALA A 214 5.37 -1.14 -15.09
N MET A 215 4.29 -0.79 -15.78
CA MET A 215 3.13 -1.66 -16.01
C MET A 215 2.83 -1.66 -17.49
N TYR A 216 3.10 -2.75 -18.17
CA TYR A 216 2.78 -2.95 -19.61
C TYR A 216 3.02 -4.39 -20.07
N PRO A 217 2.43 -4.83 -21.22
CA PRO A 217 1.25 -4.19 -21.80
C PRO A 217 0.04 -4.42 -20.92
N PHE A 218 -0.95 -3.54 -20.99
CA PHE A 218 -2.31 -3.87 -20.55
C PHE A 218 -2.88 -4.87 -21.52
N ILE A 219 -3.50 -5.93 -21.03
CA ILE A 219 -4.10 -7.00 -21.82
C ILE A 219 -5.61 -6.82 -21.85
N GLU A 220 -6.22 -6.63 -20.70
CA GLU A 220 -7.64 -6.34 -20.51
C GLU A 220 -7.87 -5.02 -19.75
N PRO A 221 -8.97 -4.33 -20.02
CA PRO A 221 -9.99 -4.59 -21.02
C PRO A 221 -9.47 -4.31 -22.44
N SER A 222 -10.11 -4.90 -23.47
CA SER A 222 -9.69 -4.78 -24.88
C SER A 222 -9.48 -3.33 -25.33
N ALA A 223 -10.26 -2.40 -24.81
CA ALA A 223 -10.10 -0.95 -25.06
C ALA A 223 -8.80 -0.35 -24.51
N MET A 224 -8.12 -1.03 -23.59
CA MET A 224 -6.82 -0.64 -23.04
C MET A 224 -5.68 -1.54 -23.54
N HIS A 225 -5.96 -2.46 -24.44
CA HIS A 225 -4.96 -3.40 -24.93
C HIS A 225 -3.76 -2.67 -25.52
N GLY A 226 -2.56 -3.00 -25.03
CA GLY A 226 -1.31 -2.38 -25.45
C GLY A 226 -1.05 -0.98 -24.87
N TYR A 227 -1.83 -0.54 -23.87
CA TYR A 227 -1.41 0.61 -23.06
C TYR A 227 -0.26 0.23 -22.15
N GLY A 228 0.46 1.24 -21.69
CA GLY A 228 1.55 1.03 -20.76
C GLY A 228 1.94 2.28 -20.00
N LEU A 229 2.53 2.06 -18.82
CA LEU A 229 3.01 3.09 -17.93
C LEU A 229 4.46 2.82 -17.55
N LEU A 230 5.25 3.88 -17.47
CA LEU A 230 6.62 3.89 -16.98
C LEU A 230 6.80 5.07 -16.02
N ARG A 231 7.42 4.83 -14.84
CA ARG A 231 7.72 5.87 -13.86
C ARG A 231 9.17 5.80 -13.41
N PHE A 232 9.83 6.95 -13.35
CA PHE A 232 11.14 7.13 -12.74
C PHE A 232 11.00 7.99 -11.49
N ARG A 233 11.55 7.49 -10.40
CA ARG A 233 11.63 8.20 -9.12
C ARG A 233 13.08 8.54 -8.81
N TYR A 234 13.30 9.71 -8.25
CA TYR A 234 14.64 10.26 -8.06
C TYR A 234 15.15 10.12 -6.64
N LEU A 235 16.48 10.20 -6.47
CA LEU A 235 17.16 10.29 -5.18
C LEU A 235 16.80 11.58 -4.46
N ASP A 236 16.77 12.70 -5.20
CA ASP A 236 16.26 13.96 -4.68
C ASP A 236 14.74 13.88 -4.52
N THR A 237 14.29 13.85 -3.29
CA THR A 237 12.87 13.77 -2.94
C THR A 237 12.08 15.03 -3.25
N HIS A 238 12.75 16.16 -3.53
CA HIS A 238 12.11 17.39 -4.01
C HIS A 238 11.89 17.39 -5.52
N ARG A 239 12.57 16.50 -6.22
CA ARG A 239 12.34 16.28 -7.65
C ARG A 239 11.13 15.37 -7.85
N ALA A 240 10.23 15.84 -8.69
CA ALA A 240 9.05 15.11 -9.09
C ALA A 240 9.36 13.84 -9.89
N ASP A 241 8.51 12.83 -9.79
CA ASP A 241 8.58 11.62 -10.60
C ASP A 241 8.36 11.95 -12.08
N ASP A 242 9.11 11.31 -12.98
CA ASP A 242 8.81 11.29 -14.40
C ASP A 242 7.89 10.11 -14.71
N ILE A 243 6.74 10.40 -15.28
CA ILE A 243 5.74 9.41 -15.64
C ILE A 243 5.47 9.48 -17.13
N TRP A 244 5.61 8.33 -17.80
CA TRP A 244 5.36 8.18 -19.22
C TRP A 244 4.20 7.23 -19.43
N MET A 245 3.26 7.62 -20.27
CA MET A 245 2.15 6.78 -20.69
C MET A 245 2.20 6.57 -22.19
N TYR A 246 2.02 5.32 -22.59
CA TYR A 246 1.89 4.96 -24.00
C TYR A 246 0.46 4.52 -24.28
N ASN A 247 -0.10 5.08 -25.36
CA ASN A 247 -1.39 4.69 -25.92
C ASN A 247 -1.15 4.02 -27.29
N ARG A 248 -1.42 2.72 -27.39
CA ARG A 248 -1.24 1.93 -28.60
C ARG A 248 -2.11 2.42 -29.76
N GLU A 249 -3.35 2.81 -29.49
CA GLU A 249 -4.34 3.13 -30.51
C GLU A 249 -3.90 4.33 -31.38
N ASN A 250 -3.45 5.39 -30.72
CA ASN A 250 -2.96 6.59 -31.42
C ASN A 250 -1.43 6.64 -31.52
N ARG A 251 -0.73 5.60 -31.04
CA ARG A 251 0.74 5.49 -31.01
C ARG A 251 1.44 6.67 -30.34
N ARG A 252 0.81 7.26 -29.35
CA ARG A 252 1.34 8.44 -28.64
C ARG A 252 1.97 8.04 -27.33
N LEU A 253 3.19 8.52 -27.14
CA LEU A 253 3.87 8.56 -25.85
C LEU A 253 3.67 9.94 -25.26
N ARG A 254 3.17 9.99 -24.03
CA ARG A 254 2.94 11.24 -23.30
C ARG A 254 3.71 11.20 -21.99
N ARG A 255 4.38 12.29 -21.64
CA ARG A 255 4.93 12.53 -20.33
C ARG A 255 3.89 13.30 -19.51
N GLU A 256 3.53 12.77 -18.36
CA GLU A 256 2.66 13.44 -17.41
C GLU A 256 3.46 14.40 -16.54
N THR A 257 2.87 15.53 -16.21
CA THR A 257 3.50 16.55 -15.39
C THR A 257 3.14 16.38 -13.92
N GLU A 258 3.90 17.04 -13.08
CA GLU A 258 3.91 16.97 -11.61
C GLU A 258 2.56 17.15 -10.90
N SER A 259 1.62 17.89 -11.50
CA SER A 259 0.29 18.13 -10.91
C SER A 259 -0.60 16.90 -10.80
N THR A 260 -0.18 15.78 -11.43
CA THR A 260 -0.91 14.51 -11.45
C THR A 260 -0.25 13.41 -10.60
N GLN A 261 0.81 13.73 -9.86
CA GLN A 261 1.75 12.75 -9.30
C GLN A 261 1.24 11.88 -8.16
N SER A 262 0.27 12.34 -7.41
CA SER A 262 -0.14 11.59 -6.22
C SER A 262 -0.96 10.35 -6.52
N ASP A 263 -1.66 10.35 -7.65
CA ASP A 263 -2.66 9.33 -7.96
C ASP A 263 -2.51 8.85 -9.41
N VAL A 264 -1.30 8.35 -9.73
CA VAL A 264 -0.92 8.00 -11.11
C VAL A 264 -1.90 7.04 -11.78
N ILE A 265 -2.50 6.14 -11.03
CA ILE A 265 -3.48 5.21 -11.57
C ILE A 265 -4.88 5.85 -11.64
N SER A 266 -5.27 6.63 -10.64
CA SER A 266 -6.60 7.27 -10.60
C SER A 266 -6.66 8.61 -11.30
N ALA A 267 -5.56 9.37 -11.30
CA ALA A 267 -5.47 10.67 -11.94
C ALA A 267 -4.96 10.62 -13.39
N THR A 268 -4.48 9.46 -13.84
CA THR A 268 -4.27 9.34 -15.27
C THR A 268 -5.62 9.50 -15.94
N PRO A 269 -5.72 10.44 -16.88
CA PRO A 269 -6.90 10.61 -17.69
C PRO A 269 -7.38 9.31 -18.34
N ALA A 270 -6.48 8.34 -18.49
CA ALA A 270 -6.77 6.97 -18.90
C ALA A 270 -7.77 6.25 -17.98
N PHE A 271 -7.73 6.53 -16.67
CA PHE A 271 -8.58 5.88 -15.69
C PHE A 271 -9.64 6.82 -15.09
N SER A 272 -9.44 8.14 -15.17
CA SER A 272 -10.34 9.11 -14.50
C SER A 272 -11.60 9.49 -15.29
N GLY A 273 -11.67 9.15 -16.57
CA GLY A 273 -12.82 9.50 -17.42
C GLY A 273 -13.09 11.01 -17.54
N THR A 274 -12.12 11.89 -17.17
CA THR A 274 -12.28 13.34 -17.25
C THR A 274 -12.29 13.82 -18.70
N PRO A 275 -13.22 14.73 -19.09
CA PRO A 275 -13.20 15.36 -20.40
C PRO A 275 -11.86 16.04 -20.66
N GLY A 276 -11.25 15.77 -21.83
CA GLY A 276 -9.91 16.29 -22.19
C GLY A 276 -8.76 15.33 -21.91
N SER A 277 -9.03 14.17 -21.31
CA SER A 277 -8.06 13.10 -21.19
C SER A 277 -7.75 12.47 -22.56
N PRO A 278 -6.54 11.89 -22.79
CA PRO A 278 -6.22 11.17 -24.03
C PRO A 278 -7.17 9.99 -24.31
N MET A 279 -7.84 9.49 -23.27
CA MET A 279 -8.91 8.47 -23.34
C MET A 279 -10.31 9.05 -23.17
N GLY A 280 -10.46 10.32 -22.84
CA GLY A 280 -11.76 11.01 -22.70
C GLY A 280 -12.52 11.16 -24.01
N GLY A 281 -11.89 10.83 -25.14
CA GLY A 281 -12.54 10.73 -26.46
C GLY A 281 -12.99 9.30 -26.81
N MET A 282 -12.57 8.30 -26.06
CA MET A 282 -13.13 6.94 -26.14
C MET A 282 -14.15 6.83 -25.02
N ALA A 283 -15.39 6.64 -25.39
CA ALA A 283 -16.52 6.39 -24.49
C ALA A 283 -16.44 4.99 -23.84
N LEU A 284 -15.34 4.68 -23.18
CA LEU A 284 -15.43 3.90 -21.95
C LEU A 284 -16.15 4.87 -21.01
N ALA A 285 -17.45 4.64 -20.82
CA ALA A 285 -18.20 5.36 -19.82
C ALA A 285 -17.32 5.46 -18.60
N PRO A 286 -17.07 6.66 -18.03
CA PRO A 286 -16.32 6.77 -16.81
C PRO A 286 -17.04 5.87 -15.83
N THR A 287 -16.48 4.68 -15.61
CA THR A 287 -17.05 3.85 -14.59
C THR A 287 -16.61 4.50 -13.31
N PRO A 288 -17.51 5.13 -12.55
CA PRO A 288 -17.18 5.81 -11.29
C PRO A 288 -16.41 4.91 -10.33
N ALA A 289 -16.48 3.61 -10.57
CA ALA A 289 -15.89 2.56 -9.80
C ALA A 289 -14.36 2.65 -9.71
N LEU A 290 -13.64 2.81 -10.83
CA LEU A 290 -12.17 2.84 -10.81
C LEU A 290 -11.63 4.12 -10.18
N ALA A 291 -12.17 5.26 -10.57
CA ALA A 291 -11.74 6.55 -10.02
C ALA A 291 -11.95 6.65 -8.50
N ASN A 292 -12.75 5.74 -7.91
CA ASN A 292 -13.09 5.78 -6.50
C ASN A 292 -12.47 4.66 -5.65
N THR A 293 -11.81 3.67 -6.24
CA THR A 293 -11.17 2.58 -5.48
C THR A 293 -9.67 2.54 -5.66
N LEU A 294 -9.18 2.52 -6.90
CA LEU A 294 -7.76 2.40 -7.17
C LEU A 294 -7.07 3.77 -7.22
N ASP A 295 -5.95 3.86 -6.56
CA ASP A 295 -5.01 4.99 -6.64
C ASP A 295 -3.57 4.47 -6.71
N SER A 296 -2.58 5.37 -6.76
CA SER A 296 -1.17 4.98 -6.83
C SER A 296 -0.69 4.19 -5.62
N ASP A 297 -1.37 4.33 -4.49
CA ASP A 297 -1.01 3.65 -3.26
C ASP A 297 -1.59 2.24 -3.19
N SER A 298 -2.58 1.94 -4.04
CA SER A 298 -3.29 0.66 -4.01
C SER A 298 -2.38 -0.56 -4.19
N ILE A 299 -1.20 -0.40 -4.79
CA ILE A 299 -0.29 -1.53 -5.01
C ILE A 299 0.42 -1.93 -3.71
N PHE A 300 0.90 -0.96 -2.91
CA PHE A 300 1.72 -1.24 -1.71
C PHE A 300 1.22 -0.55 -0.45
N GLY A 301 0.08 0.10 -0.49
CA GLY A 301 -0.52 0.83 0.62
C GLY A 301 -0.05 2.28 0.75
N PHE A 302 1.11 2.63 0.21
CA PHE A 302 1.63 3.99 0.15
C PHE A 302 2.77 4.08 -0.89
N ALA A 303 2.51 4.70 -2.03
CA ALA A 303 3.49 4.87 -3.11
C ALA A 303 3.91 6.34 -3.32
N ALA A 304 3.38 7.27 -2.52
CA ALA A 304 3.73 8.67 -2.61
C ALA A 304 5.21 8.93 -2.32
N ASN A 305 5.72 10.04 -2.84
CA ASN A 305 7.03 10.54 -2.43
C ASN A 305 6.96 10.92 -0.93
N PRO A 306 7.87 10.41 -0.09
CA PRO A 306 7.88 10.73 1.34
C PRO A 306 7.87 12.23 1.66
N ALA A 307 8.47 13.06 0.81
CA ALA A 307 8.51 14.52 0.99
C ALA A 307 7.14 15.19 0.87
N ASN A 308 6.15 14.55 0.24
CA ASN A 308 4.82 15.13 0.04
C ASN A 308 3.93 15.11 1.29
N TYR A 309 4.35 14.40 2.32
CA TYR A 309 3.59 14.24 3.57
C TYR A 309 4.40 14.67 4.79
N SER A 310 3.70 15.05 5.83
CA SER A 310 4.20 15.09 7.20
C SER A 310 3.70 13.87 7.95
N TYR A 311 4.51 13.35 8.87
CA TYR A 311 4.24 12.09 9.56
C TYR A 311 4.17 12.28 11.06
N ARG A 312 3.20 11.60 11.70
CA ARG A 312 3.05 11.55 13.15
C ARG A 312 2.94 10.10 13.62
N PHE A 313 3.74 9.71 14.57
CA PHE A 313 3.65 8.41 15.21
C PHE A 313 2.49 8.37 16.17
N LEU A 314 1.57 7.43 15.97
CA LEU A 314 0.39 7.24 16.82
C LEU A 314 0.59 6.11 17.84
N GLY A 315 1.73 5.42 17.78
CA GLY A 315 2.08 4.34 18.68
C GLY A 315 2.26 2.99 17.97
N GLU A 316 2.54 1.97 18.77
CA GLU A 316 2.64 0.58 18.37
C GLU A 316 1.43 -0.19 18.90
N ARG A 317 0.83 -1.04 18.09
CA ARG A 317 -0.36 -1.81 18.46
C ARG A 317 -0.26 -3.28 18.07
N ARG A 318 -0.85 -4.14 18.90
CA ARG A 318 -1.13 -5.54 18.54
C ARG A 318 -2.39 -5.56 17.69
N MET A 319 -2.26 -5.98 16.45
CA MET A 319 -3.36 -6.00 15.49
C MET A 319 -3.33 -7.27 14.65
N LEU A 320 -4.46 -7.65 14.10
CA LEU A 320 -4.54 -8.68 13.09
C LEU A 320 -4.03 -8.13 11.75
N ALA A 321 -3.16 -8.88 11.10
CA ALA A 321 -2.63 -8.56 9.80
C ALA A 321 -2.48 -9.82 8.93
N PRO A 322 -2.71 -9.72 7.62
CA PRO A 322 -2.61 -10.85 6.69
C PRO A 322 -1.17 -10.98 6.17
N VAL A 323 -0.31 -11.66 6.94
CA VAL A 323 1.14 -11.74 6.67
C VAL A 323 1.58 -13.11 6.16
N HIS A 324 1.08 -14.20 6.70
CA HIS A 324 1.26 -15.54 6.16
C HIS A 324 -0.02 -15.96 5.42
N THR A 325 -0.40 -15.16 4.41
CA THR A 325 -1.62 -15.41 3.67
C THR A 325 -1.49 -16.62 2.77
N LEU A 326 -2.63 -17.22 2.46
CA LEU A 326 -2.72 -18.21 1.43
C LEU A 326 -2.48 -17.56 0.07
N ARG A 327 -1.96 -18.30 -0.86
CA ARG A 327 -1.86 -17.86 -2.25
C ARG A 327 -3.27 -17.79 -2.84
N VAL A 328 -3.48 -16.89 -3.79
CA VAL A 328 -4.79 -16.71 -4.44
C VAL A 328 -5.37 -18.03 -4.96
N SER A 329 -4.52 -18.96 -5.46
CA SER A 329 -4.93 -20.29 -5.90
C SER A 329 -5.36 -21.23 -4.76
N GLU A 330 -4.92 -20.98 -3.54
CA GLU A 330 -5.21 -21.78 -2.34
C GLU A 330 -6.33 -21.14 -1.51
N ALA A 331 -6.55 -19.84 -1.67
CA ALA A 331 -7.58 -19.13 -0.94
C ALA A 331 -8.97 -19.62 -1.38
N ALA A 332 -9.83 -19.85 -0.41
CA ALA A 332 -11.24 -20.21 -0.67
C ALA A 332 -12.02 -18.97 -1.15
N CYS A 333 -11.70 -18.51 -2.35
CA CYS A 333 -12.37 -17.39 -2.99
C CYS A 333 -13.68 -17.84 -3.65
N ARG A 334 -14.59 -18.42 -2.87
CA ARG A 334 -15.87 -18.94 -3.36
C ARG A 334 -17.04 -18.35 -2.57
N GLY A 335 -18.15 -18.08 -3.26
CA GLY A 335 -19.41 -17.67 -2.63
C GLY A 335 -19.89 -16.27 -3.00
N ASP A 336 -20.98 -15.84 -2.40
CA ASP A 336 -21.75 -14.63 -2.74
C ASP A 336 -21.11 -13.33 -2.28
N ASN A 337 -19.87 -13.37 -1.82
CA ASN A 337 -19.22 -12.22 -1.23
C ASN A 337 -18.10 -11.67 -2.13
N ARG A 338 -18.14 -10.38 -2.40
CA ARG A 338 -17.17 -9.65 -3.22
C ARG A 338 -15.76 -9.59 -2.62
N MET A 339 -15.66 -9.78 -1.30
CA MET A 339 -14.40 -9.86 -0.55
C MET A 339 -14.08 -11.31 -0.22
N ARG A 340 -13.95 -12.13 -1.24
CA ARG A 340 -14.20 -13.55 -1.26
C ARG A 340 -13.10 -14.44 -0.73
N CYS A 341 -11.93 -13.90 -0.52
CA CYS A 341 -10.80 -14.75 -0.16
C CYS A 341 -10.70 -14.82 1.34
N MET A 342 -10.94 -16.03 1.88
CA MET A 342 -10.66 -16.31 3.28
C MET A 342 -9.16 -16.44 3.46
N GLU A 343 -8.52 -15.34 3.88
CA GLU A 343 -7.09 -15.31 4.12
C GLU A 343 -6.74 -15.60 5.58
N ASN A 344 -5.49 -16.00 5.79
CA ASN A 344 -4.92 -16.16 7.12
C ASN A 344 -4.56 -14.78 7.69
N TRP A 345 -4.98 -14.54 8.94
CA TRP A 345 -4.68 -13.35 9.71
C TRP A 345 -4.07 -13.75 11.04
N GLU A 346 -3.01 -13.09 11.42
CA GLU A 346 -2.28 -13.34 12.66
C GLU A 346 -2.08 -12.05 13.45
N ILE A 347 -1.88 -12.18 14.76
CA ILE A 347 -1.52 -11.03 15.59
C ILE A 347 -0.10 -10.60 15.26
N ARG A 348 0.01 -9.32 14.86
CA ARG A 348 1.27 -8.65 14.55
C ARG A 348 1.42 -7.40 15.40
N ARG A 349 2.64 -6.99 15.58
CA ARG A 349 2.98 -5.69 16.15
C ARG A 349 3.11 -4.69 15.00
N LEU A 350 2.22 -3.70 14.98
CA LEU A 350 2.16 -2.72 13.90
C LEU A 350 2.46 -1.32 14.43
N TYR A 351 3.34 -0.60 13.75
CA TYR A 351 3.49 0.84 13.91
C TYR A 351 2.33 1.54 13.23
N VAL A 352 1.67 2.45 13.95
CA VAL A 352 0.55 3.23 13.42
C VAL A 352 1.03 4.64 13.14
N ILE A 353 0.98 5.04 11.88
CA ILE A 353 1.50 6.30 11.38
C ILE A 353 0.37 7.11 10.74
N GLU A 354 0.18 8.34 11.20
CA GLU A 354 -0.60 9.32 10.45
C GLU A 354 0.29 10.01 9.42
N ALA A 355 -0.14 10.00 8.17
CA ALA A 355 0.48 10.75 7.07
C ALA A 355 -0.50 11.83 6.61
N ARG A 356 -0.12 13.11 6.76
CA ARG A 356 -0.90 14.27 6.30
C ARG A 356 -0.22 14.92 5.11
N ALA A 357 -0.95 15.12 4.03
CA ALA A 357 -0.45 15.82 2.85
C ALA A 357 0.03 17.24 3.23
N ARG A 358 1.22 17.60 2.74
CA ARG A 358 1.74 18.96 2.96
C ARG A 358 0.92 19.97 2.19
N PRO A 359 0.78 21.21 2.70
CA PRO A 359 0.21 22.31 1.92
C PRO A 359 0.94 22.46 0.58
N ASN A 360 0.19 22.82 -0.47
CA ASN A 360 0.69 22.98 -1.85
C ASN A 360 1.11 21.68 -2.56
N THR A 361 0.81 20.53 -1.99
CA THR A 361 0.83 19.26 -2.71
C THR A 361 -0.60 18.96 -3.22
N ASN A 362 -0.74 18.60 -4.49
CA ASN A 362 -2.06 18.27 -5.07
C ASN A 362 -2.45 16.82 -4.74
N MET A 363 -2.37 16.47 -3.43
CA MET A 363 -2.70 15.12 -2.99
C MET A 363 -4.21 14.92 -2.89
N THR A 364 -4.73 13.91 -3.56
CA THR A 364 -6.16 13.57 -3.54
C THR A 364 -6.60 13.09 -2.17
N ILE A 365 -5.73 12.36 -1.46
CA ILE A 365 -6.01 11.84 -0.13
C ILE A 365 -5.22 12.66 0.90
N PRO A 366 -5.91 13.55 1.63
CA PRO A 366 -5.24 14.49 2.53
C PRO A 366 -4.68 13.84 3.78
N THR A 367 -5.33 12.79 4.28
CA THR A 367 -4.91 12.11 5.52
C THR A 367 -5.02 10.60 5.36
N ARG A 368 -3.99 9.89 5.80
CA ARG A 368 -3.93 8.41 5.84
C ARG A 368 -3.45 7.95 7.19
N ILE A 369 -3.99 6.82 7.66
CA ILE A 369 -3.42 6.07 8.78
C ILE A 369 -2.81 4.80 8.19
N LEU A 370 -1.50 4.67 8.33
CA LEU A 370 -0.73 3.56 7.80
C LEU A 370 -0.41 2.58 8.93
N TYR A 371 -0.60 1.29 8.67
CA TYR A 371 -0.35 0.22 9.62
C TYR A 371 0.83 -0.60 9.10
N VAL A 372 2.02 -0.34 9.65
CA VAL A 372 3.30 -0.87 9.18
C VAL A 372 3.75 -2.01 10.07
N ASP A 373 3.98 -3.19 9.50
CA ASP A 373 4.51 -4.34 10.24
C ASP A 373 5.92 -4.05 10.77
N SER A 374 6.16 -4.31 12.05
CA SER A 374 7.41 -3.97 12.71
C SER A 374 8.58 -4.91 12.37
N GLU A 375 8.31 -6.07 11.77
CA GLU A 375 9.34 -7.02 11.33
C GLU A 375 9.57 -6.93 9.82
N GLY A 376 8.49 -6.93 9.03
CA GLY A 376 8.57 -6.94 7.57
C GLY A 376 8.62 -5.55 6.94
N TRP A 377 8.32 -4.50 7.68
CA TRP A 377 8.30 -3.09 7.24
C TRP A 377 7.37 -2.79 6.06
N PHE A 378 6.45 -3.68 5.74
CA PHE A 378 5.41 -3.43 4.74
C PHE A 378 4.13 -2.89 5.39
N ILE A 379 3.33 -2.17 4.63
CA ILE A 379 2.03 -1.68 5.06
C ILE A 379 1.01 -2.81 4.89
N THR A 380 0.43 -3.25 5.98
CA THR A 380 -0.60 -4.30 5.99
C THR A 380 -1.99 -3.74 5.70
N ALA A 381 -2.21 -2.50 6.13
CA ALA A 381 -3.46 -1.77 5.93
C ALA A 381 -3.23 -0.26 5.83
N SER A 382 -4.15 0.43 5.18
CA SER A 382 -4.18 1.90 5.12
C SER A 382 -5.62 2.38 5.17
N ASP A 383 -5.95 3.18 6.18
CA ASP A 383 -7.24 3.89 6.26
C ASP A 383 -7.07 5.31 5.72
N GLN A 384 -7.92 5.71 4.79
CA GLN A 384 -7.81 6.97 4.07
C GLN A 384 -9.02 7.85 4.39
N TYR A 385 -8.74 9.10 4.71
CA TYR A 385 -9.74 10.07 5.17
C TYR A 385 -9.91 11.18 4.15
N ASP A 386 -11.17 11.62 3.99
CA ASP A 386 -11.51 12.75 3.14
C ASP A 386 -11.11 14.10 3.78
N ARG A 387 -11.40 15.21 3.08
CA ARG A 387 -11.12 16.58 3.58
C ARG A 387 -11.93 16.97 4.81
N ASN A 388 -12.99 16.22 5.11
CA ASN A 388 -13.83 16.40 6.31
C ASN A 388 -13.44 15.45 7.43
N GLU A 389 -12.26 14.79 7.32
CA GLU A 389 -11.76 13.80 8.28
C GLU A 389 -12.70 12.59 8.47
N ARG A 390 -13.54 12.26 7.47
CA ARG A 390 -14.37 11.07 7.47
C ARG A 390 -13.62 9.93 6.82
N LEU A 391 -13.68 8.74 7.41
CA LEU A 391 -13.12 7.52 6.82
C LEU A 391 -13.81 7.26 5.48
N TRP A 392 -13.03 7.34 4.42
CA TRP A 392 -13.53 7.27 3.05
C TRP A 392 -13.16 5.95 2.37
N LYS A 393 -11.89 5.57 2.44
CA LYS A 393 -11.37 4.35 1.80
C LYS A 393 -10.54 3.55 2.78
N THR A 394 -10.41 2.26 2.50
CA THR A 394 -9.50 1.38 3.22
C THR A 394 -8.83 0.40 2.28
N LEU A 395 -7.58 0.08 2.57
CA LEU A 395 -6.77 -0.86 1.82
C LEU A 395 -6.25 -1.94 2.74
N VAL A 396 -6.21 -3.17 2.24
CA VAL A 396 -5.57 -4.34 2.87
C VAL A 396 -4.60 -4.95 1.87
N ASN A 397 -3.36 -5.19 2.30
CA ASN A 397 -2.37 -5.93 1.52
C ASN A 397 -2.21 -7.35 2.06
N PHE A 398 -2.26 -8.33 1.19
CA PHE A 398 -2.03 -9.73 1.51
C PHE A 398 -0.58 -10.11 1.20
N ILE A 399 0.15 -10.51 2.24
CA ILE A 399 1.57 -10.83 2.16
C ILE A 399 1.77 -12.32 2.42
N THR A 400 2.46 -12.99 1.53
CA THR A 400 2.97 -14.35 1.74
C THR A 400 4.45 -14.30 2.10
N TYR A 401 4.89 -15.15 3.02
CA TYR A 401 6.27 -15.32 3.41
C TYR A 401 6.69 -16.76 3.16
N ASP A 402 7.41 -17.00 2.05
CA ASP A 402 7.76 -18.34 1.58
C ASP A 402 9.05 -18.30 0.76
N ASP A 403 9.58 -19.47 0.41
CA ASP A 403 10.71 -19.63 -0.51
C ASP A 403 10.30 -19.54 -1.99
N ARG A 404 9.00 -19.40 -2.28
CA ARG A 404 8.42 -19.23 -3.62
C ARG A 404 7.12 -18.45 -3.56
N ALA A 405 6.85 -17.66 -4.59
CA ALA A 405 5.64 -16.82 -4.63
C ALA A 405 4.36 -17.59 -4.94
N ALA A 406 4.44 -18.72 -5.64
CA ALA A 406 3.29 -19.52 -6.01
C ALA A 406 3.59 -21.03 -5.89
N PRO A 407 2.61 -21.86 -5.47
CA PRO A 407 2.76 -23.31 -5.46
C PRO A 407 2.92 -23.83 -6.89
N GLY A 408 3.82 -24.79 -7.08
CA GLY A 408 4.02 -25.40 -8.39
C GLY A 408 4.67 -24.47 -9.44
N ALA A 409 5.03 -23.24 -9.05
CA ALA A 409 5.85 -22.40 -9.89
C ALA A 409 7.12 -23.14 -10.25
N ARG A 410 7.36 -23.31 -11.52
CA ARG A 410 8.58 -23.94 -12.04
C ARG A 410 9.81 -23.06 -11.82
N ILE A 411 9.60 -21.83 -11.41
CA ILE A 411 10.58 -20.77 -11.27
C ILE A 411 10.96 -20.58 -9.82
N ALA A 412 12.25 -20.45 -9.63
CA ALA A 412 12.97 -20.00 -8.47
C ALA A 412 12.39 -20.46 -7.13
N VAL A 413 12.86 -21.60 -6.71
CA VAL A 413 12.96 -21.86 -5.27
C VAL A 413 14.12 -21.00 -4.80
N TYR A 414 13.81 -19.99 -4.00
CA TYR A 414 14.82 -19.15 -3.37
C TYR A 414 15.52 -19.94 -2.26
N PRO A 415 16.79 -19.67 -2.00
CA PRO A 415 17.54 -20.36 -0.95
C PRO A 415 17.09 -20.01 0.48
N TYR A 416 16.20 -19.02 0.61
CA TYR A 416 15.61 -18.54 1.85
C TYR A 416 14.22 -17.97 1.59
N LYS A 417 13.40 -17.90 2.63
CA LYS A 417 12.07 -17.29 2.55
C LYS A 417 12.17 -15.78 2.33
N ARG A 418 11.20 -15.24 1.62
CA ARG A 418 11.07 -13.81 1.36
C ARG A 418 9.60 -13.39 1.29
N PHE A 419 9.37 -12.11 1.19
CA PHE A 419 8.03 -11.52 1.16
C PHE A 419 7.52 -11.38 -0.26
N PHE A 420 6.26 -11.77 -0.48
CA PHE A 420 5.55 -11.56 -1.73
C PHE A 420 4.18 -10.96 -1.41
N GLN A 421 3.83 -9.87 -2.07
CA GLN A 421 2.47 -9.34 -2.00
C GLN A 421 1.61 -10.07 -3.02
N VAL A 422 0.78 -11.00 -2.58
CA VAL A 422 -0.01 -11.87 -3.47
C VAL A 422 -1.39 -11.33 -3.80
N GLY A 423 -1.78 -10.24 -3.15
CA GLY A 423 -3.06 -9.58 -3.44
C GLY A 423 -3.28 -8.35 -2.59
N MET A 424 -4.38 -7.68 -2.87
CA MET A 424 -4.89 -6.56 -2.06
C MET A 424 -6.39 -6.41 -2.21
N ILE A 425 -7.01 -5.74 -1.26
CA ILE A 425 -8.37 -5.19 -1.36
C ILE A 425 -8.27 -3.68 -1.18
N ASP A 426 -8.86 -2.92 -2.09
CA ASP A 426 -9.05 -1.48 -1.96
C ASP A 426 -10.55 -1.19 -2.04
N ALA A 427 -11.11 -0.63 -0.99
CA ALA A 427 -12.54 -0.42 -0.86
C ALA A 427 -12.89 1.04 -0.56
N ASN A 428 -13.80 1.59 -1.34
CA ASN A 428 -14.44 2.84 -1.03
C ASN A 428 -15.66 2.58 -0.14
N LEU A 429 -15.58 3.00 1.10
CA LEU A 429 -16.58 2.69 2.12
C LEU A 429 -17.88 3.51 1.95
N GLU A 430 -17.78 4.67 1.31
CA GLU A 430 -18.92 5.55 1.00
C GLU A 430 -19.73 5.02 -0.19
N SER A 431 -19.07 4.76 -1.32
CA SER A 431 -19.72 4.26 -2.53
C SER A 431 -20.00 2.74 -2.49
N GLY A 432 -19.29 2.01 -1.65
CA GLY A 432 -19.38 0.55 -1.52
C GLY A 432 -18.65 -0.23 -2.63
N TYR A 433 -17.97 0.45 -3.55
CA TYR A 433 -17.16 -0.23 -4.55
C TYR A 433 -15.92 -0.85 -3.93
N THR A 434 -15.50 -2.01 -4.44
CA THR A 434 -14.34 -2.76 -3.94
C THR A 434 -13.53 -3.30 -5.11
N SER A 435 -12.23 -3.02 -5.12
CA SER A 435 -11.29 -3.62 -6.05
C SER A 435 -10.47 -4.69 -5.35
N VAL A 436 -10.33 -5.82 -6.00
CA VAL A 436 -9.53 -6.96 -5.54
C VAL A 436 -8.44 -7.22 -6.56
N ALA A 437 -7.20 -7.10 -6.17
CA ALA A 437 -6.06 -7.51 -6.98
C ALA A 437 -5.56 -8.91 -6.59
N SER A 438 -5.12 -9.63 -7.58
CA SER A 438 -4.50 -10.96 -7.47
C SER A 438 -3.19 -10.98 -8.23
N MET A 439 -2.14 -11.55 -7.65
CA MET A 439 -0.78 -11.56 -8.20
C MET A 439 -0.15 -12.96 -8.05
N PRO A 440 -0.25 -13.84 -9.06
CA PRO A 440 -0.88 -13.64 -10.36
C PRO A 440 -2.40 -13.61 -10.29
N GLY A 441 -3.01 -13.15 -11.35
CA GLY A 441 -4.45 -13.28 -11.54
C GLY A 441 -4.89 -14.73 -11.79
N PRO A 442 -6.19 -15.03 -11.55
CA PRO A 442 -6.75 -16.38 -11.74
C PRO A 442 -6.72 -16.84 -13.21
N ASN A 443 -6.61 -15.93 -14.17
CA ASN A 443 -6.54 -16.22 -15.60
C ASN A 443 -5.10 -16.18 -16.15
N ALA A 444 -4.10 -16.08 -15.30
CA ALA A 444 -2.71 -16.11 -15.72
C ALA A 444 -2.39 -17.38 -16.50
N PRO A 445 -1.62 -17.31 -17.62
CA PRO A 445 -1.36 -18.46 -18.49
C PRO A 445 -0.46 -19.53 -17.87
N GLY A 446 0.02 -19.35 -16.66
CA GLY A 446 0.86 -20.31 -15.95
C GLY A 446 1.18 -19.89 -14.54
N PRO A 447 1.83 -20.76 -13.77
CA PRO A 447 2.17 -20.51 -12.36
C PRO A 447 3.33 -19.52 -12.19
N ASP A 448 4.01 -19.15 -13.26
CA ASP A 448 5.24 -18.37 -13.26
C ASP A 448 4.92 -16.89 -13.21
N SER A 449 4.89 -16.32 -12.01
CA SER A 449 4.34 -14.98 -11.81
C SER A 449 5.25 -14.01 -11.10
N TRP A 450 6.17 -14.48 -10.27
CA TRP A 450 7.03 -13.62 -9.47
C TRP A 450 8.50 -13.94 -9.67
N TYR A 451 9.25 -12.92 -10.08
CA TYR A 451 10.70 -12.95 -10.22
C TYR A 451 11.28 -11.83 -9.37
N VAL A 452 11.78 -12.12 -8.19
CA VAL A 452 12.27 -11.12 -7.25
C VAL A 452 13.76 -11.27 -7.08
N ASN A 453 14.52 -10.20 -7.31
CA ASN A 453 15.97 -10.16 -7.18
C ASN A 453 16.67 -11.30 -7.95
N MET A 454 16.30 -11.45 -9.20
CA MET A 454 16.84 -12.50 -10.10
C MET A 454 17.47 -11.95 -11.36
N GLY A 455 17.47 -10.63 -11.57
CA GLY A 455 17.89 -10.03 -12.81
C GLY A 455 16.89 -10.28 -13.95
N ALA A 456 15.61 -10.48 -13.62
CA ALA A 456 14.57 -10.71 -14.62
C ALA A 456 14.28 -9.48 -15.49
N VAL A 457 14.54 -8.31 -14.97
CA VAL A 457 14.44 -7.01 -15.65
C VAL A 457 15.68 -6.17 -15.35
N ASP A 458 16.08 -5.38 -16.33
CA ASP A 458 17.21 -4.45 -16.25
C ASP A 458 16.82 -3.04 -16.72
N ASN A 459 17.77 -2.12 -16.77
CA ASN A 459 17.52 -0.76 -17.21
C ASN A 459 16.92 -0.67 -18.62
N SER A 460 17.21 -1.63 -19.53
CA SER A 460 16.68 -1.63 -20.88
C SER A 460 15.17 -1.90 -20.92
N PHE A 461 14.66 -2.66 -19.95
CA PHE A 461 13.22 -2.89 -19.79
C PHE A 461 12.46 -1.58 -19.51
N PHE A 462 13.06 -0.67 -18.75
CA PHE A 462 12.42 0.59 -18.31
C PHE A 462 12.76 1.76 -19.23
N THR A 463 12.67 1.58 -20.53
CA THR A 463 12.87 2.66 -21.52
C THR A 463 11.56 2.97 -22.23
N THR A 464 11.42 4.22 -22.68
CA THR A 464 10.27 4.64 -23.48
C THR A 464 10.21 3.91 -24.82
N ALA A 465 11.36 3.52 -25.36
CA ALA A 465 11.43 2.71 -26.59
C ALA A 465 10.88 1.31 -26.35
N ASN A 466 11.30 0.64 -25.26
CA ASN A 466 10.81 -0.70 -24.96
C ASN A 466 9.31 -0.69 -24.57
N LEU A 467 8.85 0.34 -23.85
CA LEU A 467 7.44 0.56 -23.57
C LEU A 467 6.61 0.57 -24.86
N GLN A 468 7.07 1.30 -25.90
CA GLN A 468 6.39 1.36 -27.20
C GLN A 468 6.44 0.00 -27.94
N ILE A 469 7.60 -0.64 -27.97
CA ILE A 469 7.79 -1.93 -28.67
C ILE A 469 6.92 -3.02 -28.05
N ALA A 470 6.99 -3.19 -26.71
CA ALA A 470 6.27 -4.23 -26.01
C ALA A 470 4.75 -4.01 -26.07
N SER A 471 4.31 -2.75 -25.94
CA SER A 471 2.88 -2.39 -26.04
C SER A 471 2.29 -2.60 -27.46
N ASN A 472 3.11 -2.65 -28.48
CA ASN A 472 2.66 -2.90 -29.85
C ASN A 472 2.72 -4.39 -30.28
N ARG A 473 3.26 -5.27 -29.44
CA ARG A 473 3.22 -6.72 -29.73
C ARG A 473 1.77 -7.20 -29.75
N PRO A 474 1.43 -8.14 -30.65
CA PRO A 474 0.08 -8.69 -30.78
C PRO A 474 -0.36 -9.44 -29.52
#